data_6501e29a8f3120e5c8645e92be4fcd21
#
_entry.id   6501e29a8f3120e5c8645e92be4fcd21
#
_cell.length_a   1.000
_cell.length_b   1.000
_cell.length_c   1.000
_cell.angle_alpha   90.00
_cell.angle_beta   90.00
_cell.angle_gamma   90.00
#
_symmetry.space_group_name_H-M   'P 1'
#
loop_
_entity.id
_entity.type
_entity.pdbx_description
1 polymer ?
#
loop_
_entity_poly.entity_id
_entity_poly.type
_entity_poly.pdbx_seq_one_letter_code
_entity_poly.pdbx_strand_id
1 'polypeptide(L)'
;TVLTQVEVDPNDEAFHNPTKPIGAFMTKEEADKMVSERGYNVIEDAGRGYRRVVASPRPQSIIEIQSIRDMVEAGLVVVACGGGGIPVYKTEGHHLKGAAAVIDKDFASCVLAQQVEADTLIILTAVEKVAINFGKPDEKWLDSLTPDEARKYIGEGHFAPGSMLPKVEAAVEFAESAPGRSALITLLEKAKDGVAGKTGTAIHQ
;
A
#
# COMPACT_ATOMS: atom_id res chain seq x y z
N THR A 1 8.35 14.46 -12.06
CA THR A 1 8.30 13.86 -10.70
C THR A 1 7.94 14.94 -9.71
N VAL A 2 7.00 14.64 -8.82
CA VAL A 2 6.56 15.53 -7.75
C VAL A 2 7.03 14.95 -6.42
N LEU A 3 7.75 15.74 -5.62
CA LEU A 3 8.01 15.41 -4.23
C LEU A 3 6.68 15.54 -3.48
N THR A 4 6.21 14.44 -2.92
CA THR A 4 4.83 14.32 -2.43
C THR A 4 4.79 14.19 -0.92
N GLN A 5 4.06 15.07 -0.26
CA GLN A 5 3.72 15.00 1.16
C GLN A 5 2.34 14.36 1.31
N VAL A 6 2.22 13.47 2.27
CA VAL A 6 0.99 12.71 2.52
C VAL A 6 0.55 12.92 3.95
N GLU A 7 -0.64 13.46 4.11
CA GLU A 7 -1.24 13.75 5.41
C GLU A 7 -1.64 12.47 6.11
N VAL A 8 -1.31 12.38 7.41
CA VAL A 8 -1.68 11.28 8.30
C VAL A 8 -2.28 11.82 9.59
N ASP A 9 -3.07 11.01 10.29
CA ASP A 9 -3.54 11.35 11.63
C ASP A 9 -2.39 11.15 12.64
N PRO A 10 -1.98 12.20 13.40
CA PRO A 10 -0.96 12.04 14.43
C PRO A 10 -1.38 11.12 15.60
N ASN A 11 -2.67 10.80 15.72
CA ASN A 11 -3.22 9.90 16.74
C ASN A 11 -3.50 8.48 16.19
N ASP A 12 -3.07 8.17 14.95
CA ASP A 12 -3.24 6.83 14.37
C ASP A 12 -2.58 5.77 15.28
N GLU A 13 -3.29 4.66 15.51
CA GLU A 13 -2.84 3.54 16.36
C GLU A 13 -1.48 2.98 15.93
N ALA A 14 -1.13 3.10 14.65
CA ALA A 14 0.15 2.67 14.12
C ALA A 14 1.36 3.33 14.82
N PHE A 15 1.20 4.53 15.41
CA PHE A 15 2.27 5.17 16.17
C PHE A 15 2.51 4.48 17.52
N HIS A 16 1.51 3.83 18.09
CA HIS A 16 1.60 3.07 19.33
C HIS A 16 1.96 1.59 19.09
N ASN A 17 1.62 1.06 17.90
CA ASN A 17 1.88 -0.32 17.51
C ASN A 17 2.59 -0.38 16.13
N PRO A 18 3.91 -0.14 16.06
CA PRO A 18 4.66 -0.17 14.81
C PRO A 18 4.73 -1.58 14.23
N THR A 19 4.28 -1.74 12.98
CA THR A 19 4.23 -3.05 12.30
C THR A 19 4.89 -3.07 10.92
N LYS A 20 5.27 -1.92 10.35
CA LYS A 20 5.83 -1.83 8.99
C LYS A 20 7.30 -2.20 8.97
N PRO A 21 7.68 -3.35 8.38
CA PRO A 21 9.09 -3.74 8.30
C PRO A 21 9.86 -2.83 7.32
N ILE A 22 11.02 -2.35 7.75
CA ILE A 22 11.94 -1.54 6.95
C ILE A 22 13.38 -2.04 7.06
N GLY A 23 14.21 -1.62 6.12
CA GLY A 23 15.64 -1.92 6.11
C GLY A 23 15.99 -3.37 5.75
N ALA A 24 17.25 -3.74 5.91
CA ALA A 24 17.76 -5.08 5.65
C ALA A 24 17.34 -6.07 6.74
N PHE A 25 17.43 -7.35 6.42
CA PHE A 25 17.28 -8.43 7.40
C PHE A 25 18.52 -8.44 8.33
N MET A 26 18.27 -8.74 9.59
CA MET A 26 19.28 -8.85 10.66
C MET A 26 19.25 -10.26 11.25
N THR A 27 20.40 -10.70 11.78
CA THR A 27 20.43 -11.85 12.68
C THR A 27 19.76 -11.49 14.01
N LYS A 28 19.52 -12.49 14.87
CA LYS A 28 18.96 -12.24 16.20
C LYS A 28 19.90 -11.37 17.06
N GLU A 29 21.20 -11.63 17.02
CA GLU A 29 22.22 -10.87 17.78
C GLU A 29 22.26 -9.40 17.34
N GLU A 30 22.19 -9.15 16.02
CA GLU A 30 22.13 -7.80 15.47
C GLU A 30 20.85 -7.08 15.90
N ALA A 31 19.71 -7.79 15.87
CA ALA A 31 18.43 -7.26 16.29
C ALA A 31 18.43 -6.88 17.78
N ASP A 32 18.89 -7.78 18.66
CA ASP A 32 19.00 -7.55 20.10
C ASP A 32 19.89 -6.36 20.41
N LYS A 33 20.99 -6.20 19.67
CA LYS A 33 21.89 -5.04 19.76
C LYS A 33 21.17 -3.74 19.35
N MET A 34 20.42 -3.74 18.25
CA MET A 34 19.68 -2.54 17.81
C MET A 34 18.57 -2.15 18.81
N VAL A 35 17.91 -3.13 19.42
CA VAL A 35 16.92 -2.88 20.49
C VAL A 35 17.60 -2.24 21.71
N SER A 36 18.72 -2.82 22.19
CA SER A 36 19.41 -2.34 23.40
C SER A 36 20.11 -0.99 23.23
N GLU A 37 20.76 -0.75 22.08
CA GLU A 37 21.56 0.47 21.85
C GLU A 37 20.73 1.63 21.29
N ARG A 38 19.67 1.35 20.51
CA ARG A 38 18.91 2.36 19.77
C ARG A 38 17.42 2.40 20.08
N GLY A 39 16.92 1.48 20.90
CA GLY A 39 15.49 1.40 21.23
C GLY A 39 14.60 1.10 20.02
N TYR A 40 15.13 0.36 19.02
CA TYR A 40 14.34 0.02 17.84
C TYR A 40 13.29 -1.04 18.16
N ASN A 41 12.10 -0.88 17.58
CA ASN A 41 11.13 -1.98 17.48
C ASN A 41 11.60 -2.94 16.39
N VAL A 42 11.67 -4.22 16.69
CA VAL A 42 12.12 -5.27 15.77
C VAL A 42 11.16 -6.45 15.83
N ILE A 43 10.87 -7.04 14.69
CA ILE A 43 10.09 -8.28 14.59
C ILE A 43 10.84 -9.33 13.77
N GLU A 44 10.50 -10.59 13.96
CA GLU A 44 10.86 -11.65 13.04
C GLU A 44 9.99 -11.55 11.78
N ASP A 45 10.61 -11.60 10.60
CA ASP A 45 9.90 -11.43 9.32
C ASP A 45 9.93 -12.74 8.52
N ALA A 46 8.89 -13.54 8.73
CA ALA A 46 8.56 -14.73 7.93
C ALA A 46 9.72 -15.76 7.79
N GLY A 47 10.46 -16.03 8.85
CA GLY A 47 11.56 -17.00 8.87
C GLY A 47 12.84 -16.57 8.13
N ARG A 48 12.87 -15.33 7.62
CA ARG A 48 14.01 -14.78 6.87
C ARG A 48 15.00 -14.01 7.73
N GLY A 49 14.69 -13.83 9.02
CA GLY A 49 15.47 -13.04 9.98
C GLY A 49 14.64 -11.92 10.61
N TYR A 50 15.32 -10.98 11.21
CA TYR A 50 14.70 -9.88 11.95
C TYR A 50 14.74 -8.59 11.15
N ARG A 51 13.70 -7.76 11.27
CA ARG A 51 13.67 -6.43 10.66
C ARG A 51 13.16 -5.38 11.64
N ARG A 52 13.71 -4.18 11.52
CA ARG A 52 13.14 -3.03 12.20
C ARG A 52 11.73 -2.78 11.71
N VAL A 53 10.81 -2.45 12.64
CA VAL A 53 9.47 -1.98 12.30
C VAL A 53 9.29 -0.54 12.73
N VAL A 54 8.48 0.18 11.95
CA VAL A 54 8.09 1.56 12.19
C VAL A 54 6.58 1.72 12.07
N ALA A 55 6.06 2.85 12.54
CA ALA A 55 4.67 3.22 12.34
C ALA A 55 4.34 3.30 10.85
N SER A 56 3.15 2.83 10.48
CA SER A 56 2.61 2.94 9.12
C SER A 56 1.16 3.40 9.17
N PRO A 57 0.93 4.69 9.50
CA PRO A 57 -0.41 5.24 9.61
C PRO A 57 -1.11 5.26 8.25
N ARG A 58 -2.44 5.26 8.27
CA ARG A 58 -3.26 5.37 7.07
C ARG A 58 -3.11 6.75 6.44
N PRO A 59 -2.85 6.85 5.12
CA PRO A 59 -2.84 8.12 4.41
C PRO A 59 -4.25 8.69 4.33
N GLN A 60 -4.37 10.01 4.54
CA GLN A 60 -5.65 10.73 4.48
C GLN A 60 -5.79 11.58 3.23
N SER A 61 -4.73 12.30 2.88
CA SER A 61 -4.75 13.19 1.71
C SER A 61 -3.33 13.44 1.16
N ILE A 62 -3.28 13.82 -0.11
CA ILE A 62 -2.06 14.26 -0.79
C ILE A 62 -2.02 15.78 -0.74
N ILE A 63 -0.96 16.35 -0.18
CA ILE A 63 -0.84 17.81 -0.02
C ILE A 63 -0.76 18.52 -1.38
N GLU A 64 0.02 17.97 -2.30
CA GLU A 64 0.26 18.54 -3.63
C GLU A 64 -0.81 18.13 -4.66
N ILE A 65 -1.98 17.66 -4.22
CA ILE A 65 -2.99 17.07 -5.13
C ILE A 65 -3.42 18.02 -6.24
N GLN A 66 -3.59 19.31 -5.96
CA GLN A 66 -4.02 20.27 -6.98
C GLN A 66 -2.96 20.39 -8.08
N SER A 67 -1.69 20.51 -7.72
CA SER A 67 -0.59 20.57 -8.70
C SER A 67 -0.48 19.29 -9.52
N ILE A 68 -0.74 18.12 -8.91
CA ILE A 68 -0.74 16.83 -9.61
C ILE A 68 -1.90 16.79 -10.60
N ARG A 69 -3.11 17.21 -10.21
CA ARG A 69 -4.28 17.29 -11.12
C ARG A 69 -4.00 18.20 -12.32
N ASP A 70 -3.52 19.40 -12.07
CA ASP A 70 -3.21 20.39 -13.13
C ASP A 70 -2.21 19.81 -14.14
N MET A 71 -1.19 19.08 -13.67
CA MET A 71 -0.23 18.39 -14.55
C MET A 71 -0.87 17.27 -15.36
N VAL A 72 -1.72 16.44 -14.74
CA VAL A 72 -2.43 15.34 -15.42
C VAL A 72 -3.38 15.91 -16.47
N GLU A 73 -4.15 16.95 -16.15
CA GLU A 73 -5.06 17.64 -17.08
C GLU A 73 -4.30 18.27 -18.26
N ALA A 74 -3.08 18.75 -18.02
CA ALA A 74 -2.17 19.22 -19.08
C ALA A 74 -1.57 18.08 -19.94
N GLY A 75 -1.95 16.82 -19.71
CA GLY A 75 -1.49 15.64 -20.45
C GLY A 75 -0.11 15.13 -20.06
N LEU A 76 0.41 15.52 -18.90
CA LEU A 76 1.71 15.07 -18.40
C LEU A 76 1.60 13.71 -17.69
N VAL A 77 2.61 12.88 -17.85
CA VAL A 77 2.80 11.67 -17.02
C VAL A 77 3.45 12.07 -15.71
N VAL A 78 2.72 11.93 -14.61
CA VAL A 78 3.16 12.37 -13.28
C VAL A 78 3.66 11.18 -12.46
N VAL A 79 4.86 11.29 -11.89
CA VAL A 79 5.40 10.38 -10.88
C VAL A 79 5.25 11.06 -9.52
N ALA A 80 4.42 10.49 -8.65
CA ALA A 80 4.09 11.01 -7.31
C ALA A 80 4.07 9.90 -6.27
N CYS A 81 4.01 10.24 -5.00
CA CYS A 81 3.92 9.34 -3.85
C CYS A 81 5.02 8.25 -3.81
N GLY A 82 6.22 8.53 -4.33
CA GLY A 82 7.33 7.59 -4.32
C GLY A 82 7.62 7.07 -2.90
N GLY A 83 7.67 5.72 -2.75
CA GLY A 83 7.86 5.07 -1.45
C GLY A 83 6.68 5.18 -0.46
N GLY A 84 5.54 5.76 -0.87
CA GLY A 84 4.38 6.07 -0.03
C GLY A 84 4.24 7.55 0.31
N GLY A 85 5.17 8.40 -0.16
CA GLY A 85 5.21 9.84 0.12
C GLY A 85 5.85 10.18 1.47
N ILE A 86 6.00 11.46 1.74
CA ILE A 86 6.55 12.01 2.99
C ILE A 86 5.40 12.18 3.98
N PRO A 87 5.36 11.41 5.09
CA PRO A 87 4.27 11.52 6.06
C PRO A 87 4.36 12.84 6.82
N VAL A 88 3.25 13.58 6.82
CA VAL A 88 3.10 14.85 7.51
C VAL A 88 1.76 14.93 8.25
N TYR A 89 1.66 15.78 9.24
CA TYR A 89 0.40 16.14 9.87
C TYR A 89 0.31 17.66 10.08
N LYS A 90 -0.91 18.17 10.08
CA LYS A 90 -1.19 19.58 10.32
C LYS A 90 -1.07 19.91 11.81
N THR A 91 -0.46 21.05 12.09
CA THR A 91 -0.41 21.64 13.44
C THR A 91 -1.19 22.96 13.47
N GLU A 92 -1.26 23.61 14.60
CA GLU A 92 -1.88 24.94 14.72
C GLU A 92 -1.31 25.91 13.69
N GLY A 93 -2.16 26.75 13.09
CA GLY A 93 -1.78 27.70 12.06
C GLY A 93 -1.53 27.08 10.68
N HIS A 94 -2.03 25.87 10.42
CA HIS A 94 -1.90 25.13 9.17
C HIS A 94 -0.46 24.77 8.76
N HIS A 95 0.48 24.80 9.70
CA HIS A 95 1.84 24.33 9.45
C HIS A 95 1.88 22.80 9.33
N LEU A 96 2.73 22.31 8.42
CA LEU A 96 2.99 20.88 8.28
C LEU A 96 4.20 20.48 9.11
N LYS A 97 4.08 19.37 9.81
CA LYS A 97 5.16 18.75 10.57
C LYS A 97 5.35 17.30 10.10
N GLY A 98 6.60 16.87 9.90
CA GLY A 98 6.94 15.50 9.52
C GLY A 98 6.56 14.50 10.61
N ALA A 99 5.98 13.38 10.23
CA ALA A 99 5.69 12.25 11.11
C ALA A 99 6.81 11.21 11.04
N ALA A 100 7.17 10.60 12.18
CA ALA A 100 8.15 9.52 12.24
C ALA A 100 7.52 8.18 11.81
N ALA A 101 7.24 8.03 10.52
CA ALA A 101 6.50 6.91 9.95
C ALA A 101 6.95 6.58 8.53
N VAL A 102 6.52 5.44 8.01
CA VAL A 102 6.61 5.07 6.59
C VAL A 102 5.24 4.62 6.12
N ILE A 103 4.60 5.42 5.27
CA ILE A 103 3.27 5.12 4.73
C ILE A 103 3.37 3.92 3.79
N ASP A 104 2.36 3.04 3.82
CA ASP A 104 2.26 1.97 2.83
C ASP A 104 1.92 2.55 1.44
N LYS A 105 2.73 2.20 0.44
CA LYS A 105 2.59 2.75 -0.92
C LYS A 105 1.29 2.34 -1.61
N ASP A 106 0.73 1.17 -1.27
CA ASP A 106 -0.50 0.68 -1.90
C ASP A 106 -1.68 1.55 -1.44
N PHE A 107 -1.75 1.91 -0.15
CA PHE A 107 -2.75 2.85 0.36
C PHE A 107 -2.50 4.30 -0.10
N ALA A 108 -1.25 4.76 -0.15
CA ALA A 108 -0.93 6.09 -0.69
C ALA A 108 -1.34 6.20 -2.17
N SER A 109 -1.15 5.14 -2.96
CA SER A 109 -1.58 5.08 -4.35
C SER A 109 -3.10 5.06 -4.48
N CYS A 110 -3.81 4.37 -3.58
CA CYS A 110 -5.27 4.39 -3.51
C CYS A 110 -5.79 5.81 -3.28
N VAL A 111 -5.28 6.51 -2.26
CA VAL A 111 -5.68 7.88 -1.96
C VAL A 111 -5.35 8.83 -3.12
N LEU A 112 -4.17 8.70 -3.73
CA LEU A 112 -3.80 9.48 -4.91
C LEU A 112 -4.77 9.23 -6.07
N ALA A 113 -5.05 7.96 -6.39
CA ALA A 113 -5.95 7.58 -7.48
C ALA A 113 -7.38 8.08 -7.25
N GLN A 114 -7.87 8.03 -6.01
CA GLN A 114 -9.16 8.60 -5.64
C GLN A 114 -9.19 10.12 -5.85
N GLN A 115 -8.15 10.81 -5.40
CA GLN A 115 -8.08 12.27 -5.44
C GLN A 115 -7.80 12.84 -6.85
N VAL A 116 -7.12 12.12 -7.73
CA VAL A 116 -7.01 12.50 -9.16
C VAL A 116 -8.22 12.02 -9.99
N GLU A 117 -9.21 11.39 -9.35
CA GLU A 117 -10.41 10.87 -10.00
C GLU A 117 -10.11 9.84 -11.09
N ALA A 118 -9.12 8.97 -10.84
CA ALA A 118 -8.77 7.91 -11.78
C ALA A 118 -9.92 6.88 -11.92
N ASP A 119 -10.05 6.32 -13.11
CA ASP A 119 -11.02 5.25 -13.41
C ASP A 119 -10.49 3.89 -12.95
N THR A 120 -9.17 3.71 -12.99
CA THR A 120 -8.52 2.42 -12.71
C THR A 120 -7.26 2.59 -11.87
N LEU A 121 -7.11 1.76 -10.83
CA LEU A 121 -5.89 1.60 -10.06
C LEU A 121 -5.19 0.30 -10.45
N ILE A 122 -3.95 0.37 -10.93
CA ILE A 122 -3.17 -0.82 -11.29
C ILE A 122 -2.04 -1.00 -10.28
N ILE A 123 -2.03 -2.15 -9.60
CA ILE A 123 -1.00 -2.53 -8.63
C ILE A 123 -0.13 -3.63 -9.26
N LEU A 124 1.12 -3.30 -9.50
CA LEU A 124 2.09 -4.24 -10.06
C LEU A 124 2.87 -4.93 -8.94
N THR A 125 2.97 -6.26 -9.01
CA THR A 125 3.57 -7.09 -7.97
C THR A 125 4.40 -8.24 -8.56
N ALA A 126 4.86 -9.18 -7.73
CA ALA A 126 5.73 -10.30 -8.12
C ALA A 126 4.96 -11.56 -8.55
N VAL A 127 3.62 -11.52 -8.54
CA VAL A 127 2.76 -12.64 -8.96
C VAL A 127 1.74 -12.18 -10.00
N GLU A 128 1.34 -13.08 -10.87
CA GLU A 128 0.45 -12.76 -11.99
C GLU A 128 -0.98 -12.48 -11.55
N LYS A 129 -1.47 -13.18 -10.52
CA LYS A 129 -2.82 -13.04 -9.97
C LYS A 129 -2.79 -13.12 -8.46
N VAL A 130 -3.87 -12.71 -7.84
CA VAL A 130 -4.14 -12.99 -6.43
C VAL A 130 -4.56 -14.44 -6.26
N ALA A 131 -4.09 -15.10 -5.21
CA ALA A 131 -4.47 -16.48 -4.89
C ALA A 131 -5.03 -16.59 -3.48
N ILE A 132 -6.01 -17.47 -3.30
CA ILE A 132 -6.39 -18.00 -1.98
C ILE A 132 -5.65 -19.30 -1.73
N ASN A 133 -5.42 -19.64 -0.46
CA ASN A 133 -4.64 -20.82 -0.05
C ASN A 133 -3.24 -20.89 -0.68
N PHE A 134 -2.61 -19.72 -0.87
CA PHE A 134 -1.30 -19.63 -1.52
C PHE A 134 -0.26 -20.56 -0.86
N GLY A 135 0.43 -21.36 -1.71
CA GLY A 135 1.41 -22.37 -1.28
C GLY A 135 0.84 -23.64 -0.67
N LYS A 136 -0.49 -23.83 -0.69
CA LYS A 136 -1.17 -25.04 -0.22
C LYS A 136 -1.65 -25.93 -1.39
N PRO A 137 -1.98 -27.22 -1.14
CA PRO A 137 -2.44 -28.12 -2.21
C PRO A 137 -3.75 -27.68 -2.89
N ASP A 138 -4.55 -26.87 -2.22
CA ASP A 138 -5.82 -26.30 -2.70
C ASP A 138 -5.68 -24.83 -3.10
N GLU A 139 -4.47 -24.41 -3.51
CA GLU A 139 -4.22 -23.07 -4.06
C GLU A 139 -5.13 -22.80 -5.26
N LYS A 140 -5.75 -21.63 -5.25
CA LYS A 140 -6.60 -21.18 -6.36
C LYS A 140 -6.28 -19.73 -6.72
N TRP A 141 -5.90 -19.52 -7.96
CA TRP A 141 -5.69 -18.22 -8.58
C TRP A 141 -7.02 -17.61 -9.01
N LEU A 142 -7.17 -16.31 -8.79
CA LEU A 142 -8.42 -15.59 -9.01
C LEU A 142 -8.29 -14.64 -10.20
N ASP A 143 -9.24 -14.72 -11.14
CA ASP A 143 -9.31 -13.81 -12.29
C ASP A 143 -9.99 -12.49 -11.90
N SER A 144 -10.97 -12.56 -11.02
CA SER A 144 -11.69 -11.40 -10.51
C SER A 144 -12.11 -11.60 -9.05
N LEU A 145 -12.40 -10.50 -8.38
CA LEU A 145 -12.94 -10.43 -7.03
C LEU A 145 -13.96 -9.29 -6.96
N THR A 146 -15.10 -9.56 -6.38
CA THR A 146 -15.96 -8.48 -5.86
C THR A 146 -15.41 -8.00 -4.51
N PRO A 147 -15.73 -6.76 -4.08
CA PRO A 147 -15.37 -6.28 -2.76
C PRO A 147 -15.81 -7.20 -1.61
N ASP A 148 -17.01 -7.78 -1.71
CA ASP A 148 -17.52 -8.68 -0.68
C ASP A 148 -16.75 -10.01 -0.60
N GLU A 149 -16.41 -10.60 -1.76
CA GLU A 149 -15.54 -11.79 -1.81
C GLU A 149 -14.14 -11.49 -1.25
N ALA A 150 -13.57 -10.33 -1.61
CA ALA A 150 -12.27 -9.92 -1.10
C ALA A 150 -12.30 -9.77 0.42
N ARG A 151 -13.32 -9.11 1.01
CA ARG A 151 -13.48 -8.99 2.47
C ARG A 151 -13.64 -10.34 3.15
N LYS A 152 -14.39 -11.25 2.55
CA LYS A 152 -14.52 -12.63 3.05
C LYS A 152 -13.15 -13.29 3.13
N TYR A 153 -12.36 -13.28 2.05
CA TYR A 153 -11.04 -13.91 2.01
C TYR A 153 -10.02 -13.20 2.91
N ILE A 154 -10.13 -11.87 3.10
CA ILE A 154 -9.36 -11.13 4.11
C ILE A 154 -9.69 -11.66 5.51
N GLY A 155 -10.97 -11.79 5.85
CA GLY A 155 -11.42 -12.31 7.15
C GLY A 155 -11.02 -13.75 7.41
N GLU A 156 -10.92 -14.57 6.37
CA GLU A 156 -10.44 -15.95 6.41
C GLU A 156 -8.89 -16.06 6.45
N GLY A 157 -8.16 -14.93 6.32
CA GLY A 157 -6.71 -14.89 6.43
C GLY A 157 -5.96 -15.44 5.21
N HIS A 158 -6.56 -15.38 4.02
CA HIS A 158 -5.93 -15.89 2.79
C HIS A 158 -4.76 -15.04 2.30
N PHE A 159 -4.67 -13.77 2.67
CA PHE A 159 -3.66 -12.84 2.14
C PHE A 159 -2.58 -12.53 3.18
N ALA A 160 -1.32 -12.67 2.78
CA ALA A 160 -0.19 -12.45 3.66
C ALA A 160 -0.12 -10.98 4.15
N PRO A 161 -0.10 -10.74 5.49
CA PRO A 161 0.09 -9.41 6.05
C PRO A 161 1.40 -8.76 5.56
N GLY A 162 1.37 -7.45 5.29
CA GLY A 162 2.54 -6.70 4.81
C GLY A 162 2.98 -7.01 3.38
N SER A 163 2.27 -7.88 2.65
CA SER A 163 2.56 -8.25 1.25
C SER A 163 1.31 -8.15 0.39
N MET A 164 0.52 -9.23 0.25
CA MET A 164 -0.68 -9.25 -0.60
C MET A 164 -1.87 -8.53 0.06
N LEU A 165 -2.03 -8.63 1.38
CA LEU A 165 -3.16 -8.06 2.10
C LEU A 165 -3.33 -6.54 1.83
N PRO A 166 -2.32 -5.67 2.01
CA PRO A 166 -2.50 -4.23 1.76
C PRO A 166 -2.84 -3.91 0.30
N LYS A 167 -2.42 -4.74 -0.66
CA LYS A 167 -2.76 -4.58 -2.08
C LYS A 167 -4.23 -4.85 -2.34
N VAL A 168 -4.75 -5.94 -1.78
CA VAL A 168 -6.17 -6.30 -1.91
C VAL A 168 -7.04 -5.27 -1.20
N GLU A 169 -6.66 -4.84 0.01
CA GLU A 169 -7.39 -3.81 0.75
C GLU A 169 -7.43 -2.47 -0.02
N ALA A 170 -6.28 -2.00 -0.52
CA ALA A 170 -6.21 -0.76 -1.31
C ALA A 170 -7.02 -0.86 -2.62
N ALA A 171 -7.00 -2.02 -3.27
CA ALA A 171 -7.74 -2.27 -4.50
C ALA A 171 -9.27 -2.27 -4.25
N VAL A 172 -9.73 -2.89 -3.17
CA VAL A 172 -11.14 -2.88 -2.73
C VAL A 172 -11.59 -1.46 -2.40
N GLU A 173 -10.82 -0.75 -1.57
CA GLU A 173 -11.11 0.62 -1.15
C GLU A 173 -11.23 1.56 -2.36
N PHE A 174 -10.35 1.40 -3.36
CA PHE A 174 -10.43 2.17 -4.58
C PHE A 174 -11.67 1.82 -5.42
N ALA A 175 -11.96 0.53 -5.64
CA ALA A 175 -13.09 0.09 -6.45
C ALA A 175 -14.45 0.53 -5.86
N GLU A 176 -14.53 0.67 -4.54
CA GLU A 176 -15.76 1.13 -3.86
C GLU A 176 -15.87 2.65 -3.74
N SER A 177 -14.80 3.39 -3.98
CA SER A 177 -14.76 4.83 -3.75
C SER A 177 -15.63 5.65 -4.72
N ALA A 178 -16.01 5.09 -5.88
CA ALA A 178 -17.00 5.66 -6.78
C ALA A 178 -17.54 4.59 -7.76
N PRO A 179 -18.76 4.77 -8.30
CA PRO A 179 -19.30 3.88 -9.31
C PRO A 179 -18.42 3.81 -10.57
N GLY A 180 -18.23 2.61 -11.11
CA GLY A 180 -17.45 2.37 -12.33
C GLY A 180 -15.94 2.32 -12.13
N ARG A 181 -15.42 2.58 -10.92
CA ARG A 181 -14.00 2.36 -10.60
C ARG A 181 -13.66 0.89 -10.51
N SER A 182 -12.44 0.56 -10.96
CA SER A 182 -11.92 -0.79 -10.90
C SER A 182 -10.44 -0.78 -10.50
N ALA A 183 -9.98 -1.88 -9.90
CA ALA A 183 -8.57 -2.08 -9.65
C ALA A 183 -8.07 -3.38 -10.30
N LEU A 184 -6.80 -3.41 -10.64
CA LEU A 184 -6.12 -4.58 -11.22
C LEU A 184 -4.85 -4.87 -10.42
N ILE A 185 -4.68 -6.12 -9.99
CA ILE A 185 -3.43 -6.60 -9.39
C ILE A 185 -2.81 -7.60 -10.37
N THR A 186 -1.58 -7.34 -10.82
CA THR A 186 -0.91 -8.21 -11.79
C THR A 186 0.62 -8.18 -11.65
N LEU A 187 1.29 -9.12 -12.34
CA LEU A 187 2.74 -9.20 -12.42
C LEU A 187 3.30 -8.00 -13.19
N LEU A 188 4.42 -7.43 -12.73
CA LEU A 188 5.06 -6.26 -13.34
C LEU A 188 5.34 -6.49 -14.84
N GLU A 189 5.89 -7.64 -15.21
CA GLU A 189 6.22 -8.00 -16.59
C GLU A 189 4.98 -8.24 -17.46
N LYS A 190 3.83 -8.43 -16.84
CA LYS A 190 2.54 -8.65 -17.50
C LYS A 190 1.63 -7.42 -17.50
N ALA A 191 2.12 -6.25 -17.08
CA ALA A 191 1.34 -5.03 -16.98
C ALA A 191 0.54 -4.70 -18.26
N LYS A 192 1.17 -4.83 -19.44
CA LYS A 192 0.52 -4.59 -20.73
C LYS A 192 -0.64 -5.55 -21.00
N ASP A 193 -0.46 -6.83 -20.69
CA ASP A 193 -1.50 -7.85 -20.88
C ASP A 193 -2.61 -7.68 -19.84
N GLY A 194 -2.27 -7.28 -18.61
CA GLY A 194 -3.24 -6.95 -17.57
C GLY A 194 -4.14 -5.78 -17.95
N VAL A 195 -3.56 -4.68 -18.43
CA VAL A 195 -4.33 -3.53 -18.94
C VAL A 195 -5.23 -3.92 -20.13
N ALA A 196 -4.81 -4.87 -20.95
CA ALA A 196 -5.61 -5.40 -22.06
C ALA A 196 -6.66 -6.44 -21.61
N GLY A 197 -6.82 -6.68 -20.30
CA GLY A 197 -7.80 -7.63 -19.75
C GLY A 197 -7.48 -9.10 -19.97
N LYS A 198 -6.22 -9.44 -20.28
CA LYS A 198 -5.81 -10.81 -20.60
C LYS A 198 -5.30 -11.60 -19.39
N THR A 199 -4.89 -10.90 -18.35
CA THR A 199 -4.35 -11.51 -17.13
C THR A 199 -4.48 -10.56 -15.93
N GLY A 200 -4.10 -11.03 -14.73
CA GLY A 200 -4.25 -10.33 -13.48
C GLY A 200 -5.53 -10.69 -12.75
N THR A 201 -5.72 -10.08 -11.58
CA THR A 201 -6.98 -10.16 -10.82
C THR A 201 -7.64 -8.79 -10.85
N ALA A 202 -8.81 -8.71 -11.47
CA ALA A 202 -9.63 -7.52 -11.51
C ALA A 202 -10.50 -7.42 -10.24
N ILE A 203 -10.57 -6.24 -9.64
CA ILE A 203 -11.47 -5.94 -8.51
C ILE A 203 -12.44 -4.85 -8.96
N HIS A 204 -13.72 -5.14 -8.92
CA HIS A 204 -14.79 -4.23 -9.33
C HIS A 204 -16.10 -4.55 -8.63
N GLN A 205 -17.00 -3.58 -8.55
CA GLN A 205 -18.37 -3.75 -8.06
C GLN A 205 -19.21 -4.57 -9.03
#